data_9b5ed794846ad1c523b1534bb8638101
#
_entry.id   9b5ed794846ad1c523b1534bb8638101
#
_cell.length_a   1.000
_cell.length_b   1.000
_cell.length_c   1.000
_cell.angle_alpha   90.00
_cell.angle_beta   90.00
_cell.angle_gamma   90.00
#
_symmetry.space_group_name_H-M   'P 1'
#
loop_
_entity.id
_entity.type
_entity.pdbx_description
1 polymer ?
#
loop_
_entity_poly.entity_id
_entity_poly.type
_entity_poly.pdbx_seq_one_letter_code
_entity_poly.pdbx_strand_id
1 'polypeptide(L)'
;GCSILSQQVVKEMLASQWGLKDVMAVTSIAAALGLGRLISLPFAGPLSDKLGRHLSVIIGCASYVIFLVGIAFSPNTTIAYIAAVLGGIANSFLDTATYPAVTEIIYKYTGIATMGIKFFISVAQLLMPFFLGIVAGTSMSYLMLPVIAGVCIGIMGILAIFAPFPATSEAGKSESFISNLKNAHFSIESIALILIGFTSTATFQLWLNCAQTFGTEIAKIPSQNVSVMQTYYSAGTMVALFVTSVLITKFKQVRFLVIYPAISLVMLALVYMIKTPMICYVGAFVIGYAAAGGVLQMATAVVNDLFPKIKGTITSLVMIASSLCNYTILTAAAKMTSTSVIMMNIVITAIGILLALFVNVRYGVLLKNAEEASKN
;
A
#
# COMPACT_ATOMS: atom_id res chain seq x y z
N GLY A 1 -4.40 -0.28 -9.18
CA GLY A 1 -5.42 -1.33 -8.99
C GLY A 1 -6.33 -1.02 -7.81
N CYS A 2 -5.80 -1.03 -6.57
CA CYS A 2 -6.62 -0.75 -5.38
C CYS A 2 -7.40 0.57 -5.48
N SER A 3 -6.81 1.63 -5.99
CA SER A 3 -7.47 2.94 -6.09
C SER A 3 -8.65 2.97 -7.06
N ILE A 4 -8.67 2.12 -8.07
CA ILE A 4 -9.82 1.95 -8.97
C ILE A 4 -10.90 1.12 -8.27
N LEU A 5 -10.52 0.01 -7.67
CA LEU A 5 -11.42 -0.88 -6.94
C LEU A 5 -12.04 -0.24 -5.69
N SER A 6 -11.38 0.77 -5.13
CA SER A 6 -11.88 1.50 -3.95
C SER A 6 -12.94 2.55 -4.30
N GLN A 7 -13.10 2.90 -5.59
CA GLN A 7 -14.12 3.88 -6.00
C GLN A 7 -15.52 3.33 -5.82
N GLN A 8 -16.37 4.07 -5.10
CA GLN A 8 -17.71 3.63 -4.74
C GLN A 8 -18.55 3.27 -5.97
N VAL A 9 -18.52 4.11 -7.00
CA VAL A 9 -19.26 3.86 -8.26
C VAL A 9 -18.80 2.58 -8.97
N VAL A 10 -17.50 2.27 -8.95
CA VAL A 10 -16.95 1.04 -9.52
C VAL A 10 -17.38 -0.17 -8.69
N LYS A 11 -17.35 -0.06 -7.36
CA LYS A 11 -17.85 -1.11 -6.46
C LYS A 11 -19.33 -1.40 -6.66
N GLU A 12 -20.16 -0.38 -6.78
CA GLU A 12 -21.61 -0.53 -7.01
C GLU A 12 -21.87 -1.25 -8.34
N MET A 13 -21.13 -0.91 -9.39
CA MET A 13 -21.26 -1.58 -10.69
C MET A 13 -20.79 -3.04 -10.65
N LEU A 14 -19.66 -3.31 -10.01
CA LEU A 14 -19.15 -4.68 -9.84
C LEU A 14 -20.09 -5.51 -8.97
N ALA A 15 -20.62 -4.95 -7.88
CA ALA A 15 -21.61 -5.63 -7.03
C ALA A 15 -22.86 -5.98 -7.85
N SER A 16 -23.37 -5.05 -8.66
CA SER A 16 -24.49 -5.30 -9.56
C SER A 16 -24.18 -6.39 -10.60
N GLN A 17 -22.99 -6.32 -11.22
CA GLN A 17 -22.54 -7.31 -12.22
C GLN A 17 -22.48 -8.74 -11.66
N TRP A 18 -22.08 -8.88 -10.40
CA TRP A 18 -21.91 -10.17 -9.73
C TRP A 18 -23.12 -10.58 -8.89
N GLY A 19 -24.19 -9.77 -8.86
CA GLY A 19 -25.41 -10.04 -8.10
C GLY A 19 -25.20 -10.00 -6.58
N LEU A 20 -24.25 -9.19 -6.09
CA LEU A 20 -23.97 -9.04 -4.67
C LEU A 20 -24.98 -8.09 -4.04
N LYS A 21 -25.46 -8.44 -2.83
CA LYS A 21 -26.38 -7.61 -2.04
C LYS A 21 -25.65 -6.48 -1.31
N ASP A 22 -24.38 -6.68 -1.00
CA ASP A 22 -23.56 -5.75 -0.22
C ASP A 22 -22.33 -5.31 -1.05
N VAL A 23 -22.20 -4.00 -1.23
CA VAL A 23 -21.07 -3.38 -1.94
C VAL A 23 -19.74 -3.61 -1.20
N MET A 24 -19.78 -3.73 0.12
CA MET A 24 -18.59 -4.04 0.92
C MET A 24 -17.96 -5.38 0.54
N ALA A 25 -18.75 -6.34 0.06
CA ALA A 25 -18.22 -7.65 -0.39
C ALA A 25 -17.19 -7.52 -1.54
N VAL A 26 -17.29 -6.49 -2.36
CA VAL A 26 -16.30 -6.19 -3.41
C VAL A 26 -14.89 -5.93 -2.84
N THR A 27 -14.79 -5.52 -1.58
CA THR A 27 -13.49 -5.32 -0.90
C THR A 27 -12.68 -6.61 -0.79
N SER A 28 -13.34 -7.79 -0.85
CA SER A 28 -12.64 -9.09 -0.91
C SER A 28 -11.74 -9.23 -2.14
N ILE A 29 -12.07 -8.55 -3.23
CA ILE A 29 -11.26 -8.52 -4.46
C ILE A 29 -10.00 -7.70 -4.24
N ALA A 30 -10.08 -6.59 -3.48
CA ALA A 30 -8.90 -5.85 -3.05
C ALA A 30 -8.02 -6.67 -2.09
N ALA A 31 -8.62 -7.51 -1.24
CA ALA A 31 -7.89 -8.44 -0.38
C ALA A 31 -7.10 -9.49 -1.19
N ALA A 32 -7.65 -9.96 -2.32
CA ALA A 32 -6.97 -10.91 -3.21
C ALA A 32 -5.67 -10.36 -3.80
N LEU A 33 -5.55 -9.05 -4.01
CA LEU A 33 -4.28 -8.39 -4.35
C LEU A 33 -3.23 -8.61 -3.25
N GLY A 34 -3.64 -8.52 -1.97
CA GLY A 34 -2.77 -8.81 -0.83
C GLY A 34 -2.30 -10.27 -0.82
N LEU A 35 -3.19 -11.21 -1.12
CA LEU A 35 -2.86 -12.63 -1.22
C LEU A 35 -1.85 -12.90 -2.33
N GLY A 36 -2.10 -12.40 -3.54
CA GLY A 36 -1.19 -12.55 -4.68
C GLY A 36 0.20 -11.99 -4.38
N ARG A 37 0.28 -10.83 -3.73
CA ARG A 37 1.53 -10.22 -3.28
C ARG A 37 2.21 -11.07 -2.21
N LEU A 38 1.48 -11.58 -1.23
CA LEU A 38 2.01 -12.41 -0.16
C LEU A 38 2.67 -13.68 -0.71
N ILE A 39 2.02 -14.34 -1.67
CA ILE A 39 2.53 -15.58 -2.28
C ILE A 39 3.77 -15.29 -3.14
N SER A 40 3.79 -14.21 -3.90
CA SER A 40 4.84 -13.94 -4.90
C SER A 40 6.07 -13.21 -4.35
N LEU A 41 5.97 -12.45 -3.27
CA LEU A 41 7.08 -11.68 -2.69
C LEU A 41 8.35 -12.51 -2.43
N PRO A 42 8.28 -13.74 -1.86
CA PRO A 42 9.48 -14.54 -1.61
C PRO A 42 10.23 -14.95 -2.90
N PHE A 43 9.54 -14.97 -4.03
CA PHE A 43 10.08 -15.44 -5.31
C PHE A 43 10.38 -14.29 -6.28
N ALA A 44 9.58 -13.21 -6.25
CA ALA A 44 9.69 -12.11 -7.21
C ALA A 44 11.04 -11.39 -7.14
N GLY A 45 11.59 -11.17 -5.94
CA GLY A 45 12.90 -10.56 -5.75
C GLY A 45 14.04 -11.40 -6.35
N PRO A 46 14.26 -12.65 -5.86
CA PRO A 46 15.27 -13.54 -6.42
C PRO A 46 15.12 -13.78 -7.93
N LEU A 47 13.87 -13.84 -8.42
CA LEU A 47 13.62 -14.03 -9.85
C LEU A 47 13.97 -12.77 -10.65
N SER A 48 13.66 -11.59 -10.13
CA SER A 48 14.05 -10.31 -10.74
C SER A 48 15.58 -10.14 -10.80
N ASP A 49 16.28 -10.58 -9.75
CA ASP A 49 17.75 -10.53 -9.71
C ASP A 49 18.38 -11.53 -10.69
N LYS A 50 17.77 -12.70 -10.88
CA LYS A 50 18.26 -13.76 -11.74
C LYS A 50 17.90 -13.56 -13.22
N LEU A 51 16.65 -13.18 -13.51
CA LEU A 51 16.14 -13.03 -14.89
C LEU A 51 16.33 -11.60 -15.44
N GLY A 52 16.71 -10.66 -14.58
CA GLY A 52 16.86 -9.26 -14.90
C GLY A 52 15.62 -8.42 -14.65
N ARG A 53 15.85 -7.14 -14.34
CA ARG A 53 14.80 -6.13 -14.05
C ARG A 53 13.81 -5.99 -15.21
N HIS A 54 14.34 -6.03 -16.43
CA HIS A 54 13.58 -5.87 -17.67
C HIS A 54 12.47 -6.91 -17.81
N LEU A 55 12.80 -8.20 -17.69
CA LEU A 55 11.81 -9.29 -17.81
C LEU A 55 10.77 -9.23 -16.68
N SER A 56 11.20 -8.85 -15.47
CA SER A 56 10.29 -8.69 -14.32
C SER A 56 9.25 -7.59 -14.55
N VAL A 57 9.64 -6.46 -15.16
CA VAL A 57 8.71 -5.38 -15.54
C VAL A 57 7.70 -5.87 -16.57
N ILE A 58 8.14 -6.60 -17.59
CA ILE A 58 7.26 -7.15 -18.65
C ILE A 58 6.23 -8.11 -18.03
N ILE A 59 6.67 -9.07 -17.20
CA ILE A 59 5.78 -10.01 -16.50
C ILE A 59 4.80 -9.23 -15.62
N GLY A 60 5.26 -8.23 -14.88
CA GLY A 60 4.43 -7.39 -14.04
C GLY A 60 3.37 -6.63 -14.84
N CYS A 61 3.74 -5.98 -15.93
CA CYS A 61 2.80 -5.27 -16.79
C CYS A 61 1.78 -6.22 -17.43
N ALA A 62 2.20 -7.34 -17.96
CA ALA A 62 1.29 -8.34 -18.56
C ALA A 62 0.28 -8.86 -17.54
N SER A 63 0.74 -9.25 -16.35
CA SER A 63 -0.13 -9.68 -15.26
C SER A 63 -1.10 -8.59 -14.80
N TYR A 64 -0.65 -7.32 -14.81
CA TYR A 64 -1.52 -6.18 -14.46
C TYR A 64 -2.61 -5.92 -15.50
N VAL A 65 -2.29 -6.09 -16.79
CA VAL A 65 -3.30 -5.99 -17.88
C VAL A 65 -4.35 -7.06 -17.69
N ILE A 66 -3.94 -8.32 -17.48
CA ILE A 66 -4.87 -9.45 -17.25
C ILE A 66 -5.76 -9.18 -16.03
N PHE A 67 -5.19 -8.64 -14.95
CA PHE A 67 -5.95 -8.27 -13.75
C PHE A 67 -7.01 -7.20 -14.06
N LEU A 68 -6.64 -6.08 -14.64
CA LEU A 68 -7.54 -4.95 -14.85
C LEU A 68 -8.64 -5.25 -15.87
N VAL A 69 -8.28 -5.87 -16.99
CA VAL A 69 -9.25 -6.32 -17.99
C VAL A 69 -10.10 -7.47 -17.44
N GLY A 70 -9.47 -8.42 -16.76
CA GLY A 70 -10.15 -9.55 -16.16
C GLY A 70 -11.22 -9.15 -15.15
N ILE A 71 -10.99 -8.14 -14.32
CA ILE A 71 -12.02 -7.62 -13.39
C ILE A 71 -13.19 -6.98 -14.14
N ALA A 72 -12.92 -6.14 -15.13
CA ALA A 72 -13.97 -5.44 -15.88
C ALA A 72 -14.95 -6.41 -16.56
N PHE A 73 -14.44 -7.52 -17.07
CA PHE A 73 -15.24 -8.53 -17.81
C PHE A 73 -15.53 -9.80 -17.02
N SER A 74 -15.23 -9.84 -15.71
CA SER A 74 -15.49 -11.02 -14.89
C SER A 74 -16.99 -11.30 -14.74
N PRO A 75 -17.45 -12.51 -15.05
CA PRO A 75 -18.87 -12.88 -14.92
C PRO A 75 -19.28 -13.14 -13.46
N ASN A 76 -18.32 -13.38 -12.58
CA ASN A 76 -18.56 -13.68 -11.17
C ASN A 76 -17.36 -13.30 -10.29
N THR A 77 -17.57 -13.30 -8.97
CA THR A 77 -16.57 -12.97 -7.97
C THR A 77 -15.35 -13.91 -7.97
N THR A 78 -15.52 -15.19 -8.34
CA THR A 78 -14.42 -16.17 -8.34
C THR A 78 -13.39 -15.82 -9.41
N ILE A 79 -13.83 -15.50 -10.63
CA ILE A 79 -12.93 -15.11 -11.73
C ILE A 79 -12.27 -13.75 -11.41
N ALA A 80 -13.05 -12.81 -10.86
CA ALA A 80 -12.51 -11.53 -10.40
C ALA A 80 -11.43 -11.71 -9.31
N TYR A 81 -11.66 -12.64 -8.38
CA TYR A 81 -10.71 -12.94 -7.31
C TYR A 81 -9.40 -13.50 -7.86
N ILE A 82 -9.48 -14.46 -8.80
CA ILE A 82 -8.29 -15.03 -9.48
C ILE A 82 -7.53 -13.92 -10.25
N ALA A 83 -8.25 -13.08 -10.99
CA ALA A 83 -7.65 -11.95 -11.68
C ALA A 83 -6.94 -10.97 -10.70
N ALA A 84 -7.55 -10.73 -9.53
CA ALA A 84 -6.95 -9.89 -8.49
C ALA A 84 -5.69 -10.51 -7.85
N VAL A 85 -5.66 -11.84 -7.68
CA VAL A 85 -4.43 -12.55 -7.26
C VAL A 85 -3.29 -12.29 -8.26
N LEU A 86 -3.58 -12.37 -9.57
CA LEU A 86 -2.59 -12.01 -10.61
C LEU A 86 -2.15 -10.54 -10.51
N GLY A 87 -3.07 -9.63 -10.17
CA GLY A 87 -2.74 -8.23 -9.87
C GLY A 87 -1.78 -8.07 -8.68
N GLY A 88 -1.93 -8.89 -7.65
CA GLY A 88 -1.02 -8.95 -6.51
C GLY A 88 0.37 -9.46 -6.90
N ILE A 89 0.44 -10.49 -7.71
CA ILE A 89 1.69 -11.01 -8.29
C ILE A 89 2.37 -9.91 -9.14
N ALA A 90 1.62 -9.22 -9.97
CA ALA A 90 2.10 -8.10 -10.77
C ALA A 90 2.73 -6.99 -9.91
N ASN A 91 2.10 -6.63 -8.78
CA ASN A 91 2.66 -5.67 -7.83
C ASN A 91 4.02 -6.11 -7.31
N SER A 92 4.20 -7.38 -6.95
CA SER A 92 5.48 -7.90 -6.46
C SER A 92 6.58 -7.81 -7.53
N PHE A 93 6.28 -8.21 -8.76
CA PHE A 93 7.26 -8.13 -9.85
C PHE A 93 7.62 -6.69 -10.22
N LEU A 94 6.64 -5.79 -10.26
CA LEU A 94 6.90 -4.37 -10.53
C LEU A 94 7.69 -3.72 -9.41
N ASP A 95 7.33 -3.95 -8.14
CA ASP A 95 8.04 -3.37 -7.00
C ASP A 95 9.50 -3.85 -6.95
N THR A 96 9.73 -5.16 -7.13
CA THR A 96 11.10 -5.74 -7.08
C THR A 96 11.97 -5.38 -8.28
N ALA A 97 11.39 -4.90 -9.36
CA ALA A 97 12.11 -4.43 -10.52
C ALA A 97 12.30 -2.91 -10.53
N THR A 98 11.23 -2.14 -10.28
CA THR A 98 11.25 -0.67 -10.46
C THR A 98 11.97 0.06 -9.34
N TYR A 99 11.78 -0.32 -8.06
CA TYR A 99 12.48 0.35 -6.95
C TYR A 99 13.99 0.21 -7.06
N PRO A 100 14.58 -0.98 -7.24
CA PRO A 100 16.02 -1.08 -7.45
C PRO A 100 16.48 -0.39 -8.73
N ALA A 101 15.79 -0.54 -9.86
CA ALA A 101 16.19 0.10 -11.11
C ALA A 101 16.31 1.63 -10.97
N VAL A 102 15.33 2.27 -10.34
CA VAL A 102 15.36 3.73 -10.14
C VAL A 102 16.48 4.15 -9.19
N THR A 103 16.77 3.36 -8.14
CA THR A 103 17.89 3.64 -7.22
C THR A 103 19.25 3.37 -7.84
N GLU A 104 19.35 2.44 -8.78
CA GLU A 104 20.57 2.16 -9.57
C GLU A 104 20.84 3.29 -10.58
N ILE A 105 19.78 3.83 -11.22
CA ILE A 105 19.89 4.97 -12.16
C ILE A 105 20.24 6.25 -11.40
N ILE A 106 19.55 6.52 -10.27
CA ILE A 106 19.74 7.73 -9.46
C ILE A 106 20.52 7.38 -8.19
N TYR A 107 21.70 6.77 -8.36
CA TYR A 107 22.53 6.27 -7.26
C TYR A 107 22.95 7.33 -6.23
N LYS A 108 23.09 8.58 -6.65
CA LYS A 108 23.48 9.68 -5.77
C LYS A 108 22.39 10.15 -4.82
N TYR A 109 21.11 9.93 -5.18
CA TYR A 109 19.94 10.41 -4.43
C TYR A 109 18.86 9.34 -4.34
N THR A 110 19.20 8.18 -3.80
CA THR A 110 18.31 6.99 -3.72
C THR A 110 17.00 7.27 -2.97
N GLY A 111 17.05 8.10 -1.93
CA GLY A 111 15.85 8.53 -1.20
C GLY A 111 14.89 9.34 -2.08
N ILE A 112 15.42 10.28 -2.89
CA ILE A 112 14.61 11.07 -3.82
C ILE A 112 14.03 10.17 -4.91
N ALA A 113 14.80 9.21 -5.38
CA ALA A 113 14.38 8.24 -6.39
C ALA A 113 13.15 7.43 -5.94
N THR A 114 13.19 6.88 -4.74
CA THR A 114 12.09 6.10 -4.16
C THR A 114 10.87 6.97 -3.80
N MET A 115 11.09 8.19 -3.31
CA MET A 115 10.01 9.17 -3.07
C MET A 115 9.34 9.57 -4.38
N GLY A 116 10.09 9.69 -5.48
CA GLY A 116 9.56 9.99 -6.82
C GLY A 116 8.53 8.95 -7.28
N ILE A 117 8.80 7.65 -7.08
CA ILE A 117 7.84 6.60 -7.42
C ILE A 117 6.52 6.81 -6.65
N LYS A 118 6.60 7.05 -5.35
CA LYS A 118 5.41 7.29 -4.52
C LYS A 118 4.68 8.57 -4.88
N PHE A 119 5.40 9.61 -5.21
CA PHE A 119 4.82 10.86 -5.68
C PHE A 119 3.96 10.63 -6.93
N PHE A 120 4.48 9.93 -7.96
CA PHE A 120 3.69 9.63 -9.16
C PHE A 120 2.49 8.71 -8.89
N ILE A 121 2.62 7.75 -7.96
CA ILE A 121 1.47 6.95 -7.51
C ILE A 121 0.40 7.87 -6.89
N SER A 122 0.78 8.80 -6.04
CA SER A 122 -0.15 9.74 -5.40
C SER A 122 -0.79 10.71 -6.41
N VAL A 123 -0.04 11.16 -7.42
CA VAL A 123 -0.58 11.98 -8.54
C VAL A 123 -1.66 11.19 -9.30
N ALA A 124 -1.40 9.94 -9.65
CA ALA A 124 -2.39 9.11 -10.33
C ALA A 124 -3.66 8.90 -9.48
N GLN A 125 -3.51 8.74 -8.18
CA GLN A 125 -4.63 8.63 -7.24
C GLN A 125 -5.41 9.94 -7.12
N LEU A 126 -4.73 11.08 -7.09
CA LEU A 126 -5.33 12.41 -7.01
C LEU A 126 -6.18 12.72 -8.25
N LEU A 127 -5.76 12.27 -9.42
CA LEU A 127 -6.45 12.47 -10.69
C LEU A 127 -7.64 11.50 -10.88
N MET A 128 -7.83 10.52 -10.01
CA MET A 128 -8.88 9.50 -10.16
C MET A 128 -10.29 10.09 -10.29
N PRO A 129 -10.74 11.07 -9.47
CA PRO A 129 -12.06 11.68 -9.64
C PRO A 129 -12.21 12.44 -10.96
N PHE A 130 -11.12 12.98 -11.51
CA PHE A 130 -11.15 13.62 -12.83
C PHE A 130 -11.44 12.59 -13.94
N PHE A 131 -10.79 11.43 -13.91
CA PHE A 131 -11.06 10.34 -14.84
C PHE A 131 -12.48 9.79 -14.69
N LEU A 132 -12.98 9.68 -13.44
CA LEU A 132 -14.38 9.33 -13.18
C LEU A 132 -15.33 10.35 -13.77
N GLY A 133 -15.04 11.66 -13.65
CA GLY A 133 -15.84 12.74 -14.22
C GLY A 133 -15.90 12.69 -15.75
N ILE A 134 -14.79 12.37 -16.42
CA ILE A 134 -14.76 12.18 -17.88
C ILE A 134 -15.67 11.01 -18.27
N VAL A 135 -15.58 9.87 -17.59
CA VAL A 135 -16.42 8.70 -17.88
C VAL A 135 -17.90 9.01 -17.62
N ALA A 136 -18.20 9.72 -16.52
CA ALA A 136 -19.57 10.15 -16.20
C ALA A 136 -20.18 11.09 -17.26
N GLY A 137 -19.36 11.92 -17.90
CA GLY A 137 -19.78 12.82 -19.00
C GLY A 137 -19.96 12.11 -20.34
N THR A 138 -19.63 10.84 -20.43
CA THR A 138 -19.82 9.99 -21.61
C THR A 138 -20.87 8.93 -21.32
N SER A 139 -21.39 8.27 -22.35
CA SER A 139 -22.28 7.09 -22.16
C SER A 139 -21.53 5.80 -21.79
N MET A 140 -20.26 5.91 -21.40
CA MET A 140 -19.41 4.75 -21.08
C MET A 140 -19.66 4.25 -19.65
N SER A 141 -19.57 2.95 -19.47
CA SER A 141 -19.59 2.33 -18.13
C SER A 141 -18.34 2.69 -17.33
N TYR A 142 -18.47 2.90 -16.01
CA TYR A 142 -17.32 3.07 -15.12
C TYR A 142 -16.36 1.86 -15.11
N LEU A 143 -16.82 0.70 -15.54
CA LEU A 143 -15.96 -0.49 -15.72
C LEU A 143 -14.98 -0.34 -16.89
N MET A 144 -15.11 0.69 -17.71
CA MET A 144 -14.09 1.05 -18.71
C MET A 144 -12.83 1.65 -18.07
N LEU A 145 -12.90 2.19 -16.85
CA LEU A 145 -11.73 2.71 -16.15
C LEU A 145 -10.62 1.65 -15.95
N PRO A 146 -10.92 0.46 -15.39
CA PRO A 146 -9.92 -0.60 -15.33
C PRO A 146 -9.37 -0.99 -16.71
N VAL A 147 -10.22 -1.00 -17.76
CA VAL A 147 -9.80 -1.34 -19.13
C VAL A 147 -8.84 -0.28 -19.67
N ILE A 148 -9.18 0.99 -19.55
CA ILE A 148 -8.33 2.11 -19.98
C ILE A 148 -6.99 2.06 -19.24
N ALA A 149 -7.00 1.85 -17.92
CA ALA A 149 -5.78 1.69 -17.12
C ALA A 149 -4.96 0.47 -17.59
N GLY A 150 -5.63 -0.64 -17.92
CA GLY A 150 -4.99 -1.84 -18.48
C GLY A 150 -4.31 -1.57 -19.82
N VAL A 151 -4.98 -0.84 -20.72
CA VAL A 151 -4.40 -0.44 -22.00
C VAL A 151 -3.18 0.46 -21.80
N CYS A 152 -3.26 1.45 -20.90
CA CYS A 152 -2.12 2.31 -20.57
C CYS A 152 -0.93 1.50 -20.04
N ILE A 153 -1.16 0.55 -19.13
CA ILE A 153 -0.12 -0.32 -18.60
C ILE A 153 0.43 -1.25 -19.69
N GLY A 154 -0.42 -1.75 -20.58
CA GLY A 154 0.00 -2.54 -21.75
C GLY A 154 0.95 -1.76 -22.67
N ILE A 155 0.62 -0.51 -22.97
CA ILE A 155 1.49 0.39 -23.74
C ILE A 155 2.81 0.60 -23.01
N MET A 156 2.79 0.87 -21.71
CA MET A 156 4.00 1.00 -20.89
C MET A 156 4.83 -0.28 -20.88
N GLY A 157 4.19 -1.45 -20.82
CA GLY A 157 4.85 -2.74 -20.93
C GLY A 157 5.54 -2.93 -22.28
N ILE A 158 4.90 -2.53 -23.39
CA ILE A 158 5.50 -2.55 -24.72
C ILE A 158 6.70 -1.59 -24.82
N LEU A 159 6.56 -0.37 -24.28
CA LEU A 159 7.67 0.59 -24.23
C LEU A 159 8.82 0.08 -23.37
N ALA A 160 8.53 -0.65 -22.29
CA ALA A 160 9.55 -1.26 -21.45
C ALA A 160 10.39 -2.31 -22.19
N ILE A 161 9.85 -2.97 -23.24
CA ILE A 161 10.60 -3.92 -24.08
C ILE A 161 11.81 -3.23 -24.74
N PHE A 162 11.65 -1.98 -25.11
CA PHE A 162 12.69 -1.19 -25.80
C PHE A 162 13.52 -0.32 -24.86
N ALA A 163 13.13 -0.22 -23.59
CA ALA A 163 13.82 0.63 -22.60
C ALA A 163 15.15 -0.03 -22.14
N PRO A 164 16.25 0.72 -22.07
CA PRO A 164 17.48 0.23 -21.47
C PRO A 164 17.33 0.16 -19.96
N PHE A 165 17.35 -1.04 -19.40
CA PHE A 165 17.41 -1.26 -17.96
C PHE A 165 18.87 -1.41 -17.51
N PRO A 166 19.22 -1.00 -16.27
CA PRO A 166 20.53 -1.25 -15.71
C PRO A 166 20.83 -2.76 -15.74
N ALA A 167 22.05 -3.10 -16.15
CA ALA A 167 22.51 -4.47 -16.01
C ALA A 167 22.43 -4.84 -14.52
N THR A 168 21.89 -6.01 -14.24
CA THR A 168 21.92 -6.55 -12.87
C THR A 168 23.38 -6.61 -12.46
N SER A 169 23.79 -5.77 -11.50
CA SER A 169 25.08 -5.94 -10.89
C SER A 169 25.12 -7.38 -10.37
N GLU A 170 26.25 -8.05 -10.52
CA GLU A 170 26.55 -9.29 -9.77
C GLU A 170 26.64 -8.93 -8.27
N ALA A 171 25.56 -8.38 -7.73
CA ALA A 171 25.36 -8.16 -6.32
C ALA A 171 25.35 -9.55 -5.70
N GLY A 172 26.44 -9.84 -5.05
CA GLY A 172 26.89 -11.12 -4.58
C GLY A 172 25.80 -12.05 -4.11
N LYS A 173 26.09 -13.33 -4.17
CA LYS A 173 25.30 -14.44 -3.63
C LYS A 173 24.46 -13.99 -2.45
N SER A 174 23.22 -13.55 -2.74
CA SER A 174 22.24 -13.23 -1.71
C SER A 174 22.09 -14.51 -0.90
N GLU A 175 22.63 -14.51 0.31
CA GLU A 175 22.35 -15.59 1.24
C GLU A 175 20.85 -15.80 1.25
N SER A 176 20.45 -17.07 1.21
CA SER A 176 19.03 -17.42 1.14
C SER A 176 18.25 -16.68 2.24
N PHE A 177 17.13 -16.05 1.90
CA PHE A 177 16.22 -15.39 2.85
C PHE A 177 16.01 -16.23 4.12
N ILE A 178 15.86 -17.56 3.96
CA ILE A 178 15.69 -18.52 5.06
C ILE A 178 16.94 -18.64 5.92
N SER A 179 18.16 -18.60 5.33
CA SER A 179 19.43 -18.65 6.06
C SER A 179 19.60 -17.41 6.94
N ASN A 180 19.36 -16.24 6.37
CA ASN A 180 19.43 -14.97 7.09
C ASN A 180 18.42 -14.90 8.25
N LEU A 181 17.22 -15.45 8.05
CA LEU A 181 16.19 -15.53 9.11
C LEU A 181 16.60 -16.45 10.27
N LYS A 182 17.18 -17.60 9.97
CA LYS A 182 17.63 -18.55 11.00
C LYS A 182 18.76 -17.99 11.88
N ASN A 183 19.60 -17.15 11.30
CA ASN A 183 20.75 -16.56 11.98
C ASN A 183 20.42 -15.21 12.65
N ALA A 184 19.22 -14.65 12.43
CA ALA A 184 18.80 -13.39 13.00
C ALA A 184 18.25 -13.58 14.42
N HIS A 185 18.80 -12.85 15.37
CA HIS A 185 18.25 -12.77 16.73
C HIS A 185 17.19 -11.66 16.79
N PHE A 186 15.92 -12.05 16.77
CA PHE A 186 14.81 -11.12 16.89
C PHE A 186 14.56 -10.78 18.37
N SER A 187 14.70 -9.51 18.71
CA SER A 187 14.20 -9.00 19.99
C SER A 187 12.68 -8.78 19.92
N ILE A 188 12.02 -8.66 21.07
CA ILE A 188 10.57 -8.36 21.15
C ILE A 188 10.26 -7.04 20.45
N GLU A 189 11.18 -6.08 20.54
CA GLU A 189 11.06 -4.77 19.89
C GLU A 189 11.15 -4.86 18.36
N SER A 190 11.99 -5.75 17.83
CA SER A 190 12.09 -6.00 16.39
C SER A 190 10.79 -6.58 15.85
N ILE A 191 10.19 -7.52 16.59
CA ILE A 191 8.88 -8.08 16.26
C ILE A 191 7.81 -7.00 16.34
N ALA A 192 7.83 -6.14 17.36
CA ALA A 192 6.91 -5.02 17.49
C ALA A 192 7.01 -4.06 16.28
N LEU A 193 8.22 -3.77 15.78
CA LEU A 193 8.42 -2.94 14.58
C LEU A 193 7.84 -3.59 13.31
N ILE A 194 7.99 -4.90 13.16
CA ILE A 194 7.37 -5.62 12.04
C ILE A 194 5.84 -5.57 12.15
N LEU A 195 5.29 -5.71 13.36
CA LEU A 195 3.86 -5.58 13.62
C LEU A 195 3.35 -4.14 13.42
N ILE A 196 4.17 -3.12 13.63
CA ILE A 196 3.84 -1.73 13.24
C ILE A 196 3.69 -1.63 11.72
N GLY A 197 4.48 -2.37 10.95
CA GLY A 197 4.29 -2.50 9.50
C GLY A 197 2.90 -3.05 9.14
N PHE A 198 2.40 -4.03 9.89
CA PHE A 198 1.05 -4.56 9.76
C PHE A 198 -0.02 -3.51 10.12
N THR A 199 0.06 -2.92 11.32
CA THR A 199 -0.96 -1.99 11.82
C THR A 199 -1.02 -0.70 11.03
N SER A 200 0.13 -0.15 10.61
CA SER A 200 0.15 1.05 9.76
C SER A 200 -0.46 0.77 8.39
N THR A 201 -0.20 -0.41 7.82
CA THR A 201 -0.83 -0.82 6.56
C THR A 201 -2.34 -0.95 6.73
N ALA A 202 -2.83 -1.53 7.82
CA ALA A 202 -4.26 -1.65 8.11
C ALA A 202 -4.94 -0.27 8.12
N THR A 203 -4.34 0.70 8.81
CA THR A 203 -4.93 2.03 8.96
C THR A 203 -5.21 2.69 7.61
N PHE A 204 -4.21 2.76 6.72
CA PHE A 204 -4.43 3.43 5.44
C PHE A 204 -5.19 2.57 4.43
N GLN A 205 -5.07 1.24 4.46
CA GLN A 205 -5.77 0.37 3.53
C GLN A 205 -7.26 0.23 3.84
N LEU A 206 -7.64 0.16 5.11
CA LEU A 206 -9.04 0.19 5.49
C LEU A 206 -9.69 1.50 5.09
N TRP A 207 -9.00 2.62 5.31
CA TRP A 207 -9.48 3.91 4.84
C TRP A 207 -9.63 3.94 3.32
N LEU A 208 -8.57 3.65 2.60
CA LEU A 208 -8.53 3.69 1.14
C LEU A 208 -9.65 2.85 0.51
N ASN A 209 -9.90 1.65 1.04
CA ASN A 209 -10.84 0.71 0.45
C ASN A 209 -12.29 0.83 0.96
N CYS A 210 -12.52 1.39 2.14
CA CYS A 210 -13.83 1.34 2.79
C CYS A 210 -14.43 2.72 3.12
N ALA A 211 -13.61 3.78 3.16
CA ALA A 211 -14.08 5.10 3.58
C ALA A 211 -15.13 5.72 2.63
N GLN A 212 -15.05 5.46 1.33
CA GLN A 212 -16.05 5.96 0.39
C GLN A 212 -17.41 5.30 0.62
N THR A 213 -17.44 3.99 0.92
CA THR A 213 -18.67 3.27 1.28
C THR A 213 -19.28 3.86 2.56
N PHE A 214 -18.44 4.12 3.59
CA PHE A 214 -18.89 4.81 4.80
C PHE A 214 -19.41 6.22 4.48
N GLY A 215 -18.71 6.97 3.65
CA GLY A 215 -19.14 8.30 3.19
C GLY A 215 -20.51 8.29 2.53
N THR A 216 -20.78 7.29 1.70
CA THR A 216 -22.06 7.16 0.98
C THR A 216 -23.16 6.65 1.92
N GLU A 217 -22.93 5.58 2.66
CA GLU A 217 -23.96 4.94 3.48
C GLU A 217 -24.31 5.75 4.73
N ILE A 218 -23.31 6.31 5.41
CA ILE A 218 -23.46 6.92 6.74
C ILE A 218 -23.46 8.44 6.66
N ALA A 219 -22.46 9.04 5.99
CA ALA A 219 -22.38 10.50 5.85
C ALA A 219 -23.27 11.06 4.73
N LYS A 220 -23.96 10.19 3.95
CA LYS A 220 -24.90 10.56 2.88
C LYS A 220 -24.28 11.39 1.77
N ILE A 221 -23.01 11.16 1.47
CA ILE A 221 -22.35 11.76 0.30
C ILE A 221 -22.84 11.01 -0.95
N PRO A 222 -23.30 11.69 -2.00
CA PRO A 222 -23.69 11.03 -3.25
C PRO A 222 -22.53 10.21 -3.84
N SER A 223 -22.81 9.00 -4.35
CA SER A 223 -21.79 8.09 -4.90
C SER A 223 -20.92 8.71 -5.98
N GLN A 224 -21.49 9.65 -6.76
CA GLN A 224 -20.76 10.38 -7.79
C GLN A 224 -19.73 11.37 -7.21
N ASN A 225 -19.98 11.92 -6.01
CA ASN A 225 -19.16 12.95 -5.38
C ASN A 225 -18.20 12.36 -4.33
N VAL A 226 -18.46 11.16 -3.83
CA VAL A 226 -17.65 10.55 -2.76
C VAL A 226 -16.20 10.26 -3.21
N SER A 227 -15.96 10.12 -4.50
CA SER A 227 -14.63 9.96 -5.10
C SER A 227 -13.66 11.10 -4.76
N VAL A 228 -14.20 12.31 -4.47
CA VAL A 228 -13.41 13.47 -4.02
C VAL A 228 -12.66 13.17 -2.71
N MET A 229 -13.13 12.26 -1.86
CA MET A 229 -12.37 11.77 -0.70
C MET A 229 -11.01 11.20 -1.10
N GLN A 230 -10.91 10.54 -2.27
CA GLN A 230 -9.63 10.03 -2.80
C GLN A 230 -8.67 11.19 -3.16
N THR A 231 -9.16 12.29 -3.69
CA THR A 231 -8.36 13.49 -3.98
C THR A 231 -7.77 14.07 -2.69
N TYR A 232 -8.60 14.27 -1.66
CA TYR A 232 -8.12 14.77 -0.36
C TYR A 232 -7.10 13.84 0.29
N TYR A 233 -7.37 12.53 0.25
CA TYR A 233 -6.44 11.53 0.75
C TYR A 233 -5.08 11.59 0.04
N SER A 234 -5.08 11.66 -1.29
CA SER A 234 -3.85 11.72 -2.07
C SER A 234 -3.11 13.05 -1.90
N ALA A 235 -3.83 14.16 -1.80
CA ALA A 235 -3.26 15.46 -1.46
C ALA A 235 -2.58 15.42 -0.08
N GLY A 236 -3.25 14.84 0.93
CA GLY A 236 -2.65 14.63 2.25
C GLY A 236 -1.36 13.79 2.19
N THR A 237 -1.37 12.70 1.43
CA THR A 237 -0.18 11.86 1.23
C THR A 237 0.96 12.63 0.56
N MET A 238 0.68 13.42 -0.48
CA MET A 238 1.69 14.24 -1.16
C MET A 238 2.30 15.29 -0.22
N VAL A 239 1.47 16.01 0.53
CA VAL A 239 1.95 16.99 1.53
C VAL A 239 2.82 16.28 2.58
N ALA A 240 2.40 15.10 3.04
CA ALA A 240 3.17 14.33 4.01
C ALA A 240 4.55 13.93 3.49
N LEU A 241 4.68 13.52 2.22
CA LEU A 241 5.97 13.16 1.63
C LEU A 241 6.97 14.33 1.72
N PHE A 242 6.53 15.55 1.43
CA PHE A 242 7.40 16.73 1.53
C PHE A 242 7.69 17.10 2.99
N VAL A 243 6.67 17.22 3.82
CA VAL A 243 6.82 17.63 5.22
C VAL A 243 7.62 16.60 6.01
N THR A 244 7.32 15.32 5.86
CA THR A 244 8.03 14.24 6.56
C THR A 244 9.50 14.18 6.15
N SER A 245 9.83 14.36 4.86
CA SER A 245 11.22 14.36 4.39
C SER A 245 12.06 15.45 5.06
N VAL A 246 11.48 16.61 5.34
CA VAL A 246 12.14 17.69 6.09
C VAL A 246 12.20 17.37 7.59
N LEU A 247 11.13 16.84 8.16
CA LEU A 247 11.05 16.57 9.61
C LEU A 247 12.01 15.46 10.05
N ILE A 248 12.20 14.40 9.25
CA ILE A 248 13.12 13.30 9.59
C ILE A 248 14.60 13.71 9.60
N THR A 249 14.97 14.85 9.00
CA THR A 249 16.32 15.40 9.10
C THR A 249 16.60 16.04 10.47
N LYS A 250 15.53 16.47 11.16
CA LYS A 250 15.64 17.18 12.45
C LYS A 250 15.25 16.32 13.63
N PHE A 251 14.39 15.31 13.44
CA PHE A 251 13.84 14.49 14.50
C PHE A 251 14.03 13.00 14.22
N LYS A 252 14.14 12.20 15.29
CA LYS A 252 14.28 10.74 15.17
C LYS A 252 13.01 10.12 14.59
N GLN A 253 13.18 9.29 13.56
CA GLN A 253 12.06 8.65 12.83
C GLN A 253 11.13 7.85 13.75
N VAL A 254 11.65 7.19 14.79
CA VAL A 254 10.88 6.40 15.74
C VAL A 254 9.77 7.22 16.45
N ARG A 255 9.94 8.53 16.63
CA ARG A 255 8.91 9.40 17.23
C ARG A 255 7.68 9.54 16.35
N PHE A 256 7.86 9.58 15.03
CA PHE A 256 6.77 9.71 14.08
C PHE A 256 5.91 8.44 14.01
N LEU A 257 6.46 7.27 14.40
CA LEU A 257 5.70 6.03 14.54
C LEU A 257 4.63 6.12 15.64
N VAL A 258 4.76 7.07 16.58
CA VAL A 258 3.74 7.36 17.60
C VAL A 258 2.85 8.52 17.17
N ILE A 259 3.45 9.63 16.73
CA ILE A 259 2.74 10.89 16.46
C ILE A 259 1.74 10.73 15.31
N TYR A 260 2.15 10.13 14.20
CA TYR A 260 1.31 10.00 13.01
C TYR A 260 0.11 9.07 13.23
N PRO A 261 0.28 7.85 13.78
CA PRO A 261 -0.88 7.04 14.13
C PRO A 261 -1.79 7.68 15.19
N ALA A 262 -1.25 8.48 16.13
CA ALA A 262 -2.07 9.20 17.10
C ALA A 262 -2.97 10.25 16.42
N ILE A 263 -2.43 11.01 15.45
CA ILE A 263 -3.23 11.94 14.62
C ILE A 263 -4.32 11.16 13.86
N SER A 264 -3.96 10.02 13.25
CA SER A 264 -4.91 9.17 12.54
C SER A 264 -5.99 8.63 13.46
N LEU A 265 -5.65 8.21 14.68
CA LEU A 265 -6.60 7.71 15.68
C LEU A 265 -7.64 8.76 16.06
N VAL A 266 -7.18 9.97 16.39
CA VAL A 266 -8.08 11.09 16.72
C VAL A 266 -9.01 11.39 15.55
N MET A 267 -8.48 11.41 14.34
CA MET A 267 -9.30 11.70 13.15
C MET A 267 -10.31 10.59 12.85
N LEU A 268 -9.92 9.32 12.97
CA LEU A 268 -10.84 8.19 12.84
C LEU A 268 -11.97 8.24 13.87
N ALA A 269 -11.64 8.59 15.12
CA ALA A 269 -12.64 8.76 16.17
C ALA A 269 -13.62 9.90 15.85
N LEU A 270 -13.13 11.04 15.36
CA LEU A 270 -13.98 12.16 14.94
C LEU A 270 -14.89 11.77 13.76
N VAL A 271 -14.38 11.05 12.76
CA VAL A 271 -15.20 10.54 11.65
C VAL A 271 -16.28 9.59 12.15
N TYR A 272 -15.93 8.68 13.07
CA TYR A 272 -16.87 7.72 13.65
C TYR A 272 -17.99 8.40 14.46
N MET A 273 -17.67 9.48 15.19
CA MET A 273 -18.63 10.19 16.06
C MET A 273 -19.50 11.18 15.30
N ILE A 274 -18.92 12.00 14.41
CA ILE A 274 -19.59 13.16 13.80
C ILE A 274 -20.39 12.76 12.54
N LYS A 275 -19.87 11.84 11.72
CA LYS A 275 -20.57 11.22 10.56
C LYS A 275 -21.12 12.22 9.52
N THR A 276 -20.49 13.37 9.32
CA THR A 276 -20.89 14.38 8.34
C THR A 276 -20.00 14.33 7.09
N PRO A 277 -20.47 14.80 5.91
CA PRO A 277 -19.64 14.89 4.72
C PRO A 277 -18.33 15.65 4.93
N MET A 278 -18.41 16.79 5.64
CA MET A 278 -17.25 17.65 5.88
C MET A 278 -16.16 16.91 6.64
N ILE A 279 -16.52 16.17 7.69
CA ILE A 279 -15.54 15.42 8.50
C ILE A 279 -14.94 14.26 7.72
N CYS A 280 -15.67 13.67 6.75
CA CYS A 280 -15.15 12.64 5.87
C CYS A 280 -14.09 13.20 4.92
N TYR A 281 -14.28 14.39 4.38
CA TYR A 281 -13.28 15.05 3.51
C TYR A 281 -12.03 15.46 4.29
N VAL A 282 -12.21 16.10 5.45
CA VAL A 282 -11.10 16.45 6.34
C VAL A 282 -10.37 15.18 6.80
N GLY A 283 -11.13 14.14 7.17
CA GLY A 283 -10.60 12.83 7.53
C GLY A 283 -9.77 12.20 6.44
N ALA A 284 -10.23 12.28 5.21
CA ALA A 284 -9.48 11.78 4.06
C ALA A 284 -8.11 12.46 3.93
N PHE A 285 -8.04 13.79 4.04
CA PHE A 285 -6.78 14.51 3.99
C PHE A 285 -5.86 14.14 5.18
N VAL A 286 -6.39 14.18 6.40
CA VAL A 286 -5.59 13.92 7.62
C VAL A 286 -5.08 12.48 7.66
N ILE A 287 -5.90 11.49 7.27
CA ILE A 287 -5.48 10.08 7.24
C ILE A 287 -4.53 9.83 6.07
N GLY A 288 -4.74 10.48 4.92
CA GLY A 288 -3.77 10.48 3.84
C GLY A 288 -2.40 10.98 4.30
N TYR A 289 -2.38 12.09 5.04
CA TYR A 289 -1.16 12.66 5.61
C TYR A 289 -0.53 11.74 6.67
N ALA A 290 -1.30 11.32 7.67
CA ALA A 290 -0.76 10.72 8.88
C ALA A 290 -0.65 9.18 8.81
N ALA A 291 -1.43 8.50 7.97
CA ALA A 291 -1.34 7.04 7.82
C ALA A 291 -0.57 6.63 6.57
N ALA A 292 -0.86 7.24 5.41
CA ALA A 292 -0.22 6.88 4.14
C ALA A 292 1.08 7.62 3.87
N GLY A 293 1.30 8.77 4.52
CA GLY A 293 2.40 9.68 4.27
C GLY A 293 3.78 9.23 4.76
N GLY A 294 4.01 7.93 4.98
CA GLY A 294 5.35 7.40 5.21
C GLY A 294 5.54 6.56 6.48
N VAL A 295 4.50 6.27 7.27
CA VAL A 295 4.65 5.49 8.53
C VAL A 295 5.25 4.11 8.27
N LEU A 296 4.77 3.39 7.24
CA LEU A 296 5.31 2.08 6.85
C LEU A 296 6.80 2.17 6.47
N GLN A 297 7.19 3.22 5.74
CA GLN A 297 8.57 3.43 5.33
C GLN A 297 9.47 3.77 6.51
N MET A 298 8.99 4.60 7.43
CA MET A 298 9.72 4.92 8.66
C MET A 298 9.86 3.68 9.56
N ALA A 299 8.82 2.86 9.70
CA ALA A 299 8.90 1.59 10.43
C ALA A 299 9.94 0.65 9.80
N THR A 300 9.95 0.55 8.46
CA THR A 300 10.94 -0.25 7.72
C THR A 300 12.35 0.29 7.93
N ALA A 301 12.54 1.61 7.88
CA ALA A 301 13.85 2.22 8.11
C ALA A 301 14.34 1.97 9.54
N VAL A 302 13.49 2.21 10.53
CA VAL A 302 13.81 2.02 11.96
C VAL A 302 14.19 0.56 12.27
N VAL A 303 13.47 -0.42 11.70
CA VAL A 303 13.84 -1.83 11.93
C VAL A 303 15.12 -2.22 11.17
N ASN A 304 15.36 -1.65 9.99
CA ASN A 304 16.60 -1.89 9.23
C ASN A 304 17.84 -1.35 9.93
N ASP A 305 17.71 -0.28 10.73
CA ASP A 305 18.80 0.24 11.54
C ASP A 305 19.24 -0.76 12.64
N LEU A 306 18.32 -1.61 13.09
CA LEU A 306 18.62 -2.66 14.06
C LEU A 306 19.28 -3.91 13.44
N PHE A 307 19.22 -4.06 12.10
CA PHE A 307 19.76 -5.22 11.38
C PHE A 307 20.60 -4.79 10.17
N PRO A 308 21.72 -4.10 10.37
CA PRO A 308 22.50 -3.51 9.29
C PRO A 308 23.05 -4.53 8.29
N LYS A 309 23.31 -5.79 8.73
CA LYS A 309 23.86 -6.87 7.88
C LYS A 309 22.81 -7.55 6.98
N ILE A 310 21.52 -7.49 7.33
CA ILE A 310 20.43 -8.21 6.63
C ILE A 310 19.21 -7.33 6.29
N LYS A 311 19.45 -6.06 5.97
CA LYS A 311 18.39 -5.06 5.70
C LYS A 311 17.36 -5.53 4.66
N GLY A 312 17.80 -6.19 3.59
CA GLY A 312 16.91 -6.71 2.55
C GLY A 312 15.93 -7.76 3.08
N THR A 313 16.40 -8.69 3.90
CA THR A 313 15.58 -9.73 4.55
C THR A 313 14.55 -9.09 5.48
N ILE A 314 14.96 -8.11 6.29
CA ILE A 314 14.08 -7.40 7.22
C ILE A 314 13.03 -6.56 6.48
N THR A 315 13.43 -5.85 5.43
CA THR A 315 12.48 -5.15 4.57
C THR A 315 11.43 -6.10 3.99
N SER A 316 11.85 -7.28 3.53
CA SER A 316 10.93 -8.30 3.02
C SER A 316 9.96 -8.79 4.08
N LEU A 317 10.39 -8.96 5.35
CA LEU A 317 9.49 -9.32 6.45
C LEU A 317 8.42 -8.26 6.71
N VAL A 318 8.79 -6.97 6.71
CA VAL A 318 7.82 -5.87 6.86
C VAL A 318 6.83 -5.86 5.69
N MET A 319 7.31 -6.11 4.47
CA MET A 319 6.44 -6.17 3.29
C MET A 319 5.52 -7.40 3.30
N ILE A 320 5.98 -8.54 3.81
CA ILE A 320 5.16 -9.74 4.05
C ILE A 320 4.08 -9.43 5.10
N ALA A 321 4.42 -8.79 6.21
CA ALA A 321 3.46 -8.37 7.24
C ALA A 321 2.41 -7.39 6.66
N SER A 322 2.83 -6.44 5.84
CA SER A 322 1.95 -5.52 5.11
C SER A 322 1.01 -6.26 4.15
N SER A 323 1.51 -7.24 3.40
CA SER A 323 0.71 -8.02 2.44
C SER A 323 -0.26 -8.96 3.16
N LEU A 324 0.16 -9.57 4.27
CA LEU A 324 -0.69 -10.37 5.14
C LEU A 324 -1.82 -9.51 5.73
N CYS A 325 -1.51 -8.28 6.14
CA CYS A 325 -2.50 -7.31 6.58
C CYS A 325 -3.53 -7.03 5.48
N ASN A 326 -3.09 -6.70 4.27
CA ASN A 326 -4.00 -6.45 3.16
C ASN A 326 -4.96 -7.60 2.93
N TYR A 327 -4.44 -8.83 2.93
CA TYR A 327 -5.28 -10.02 2.74
C TYR A 327 -6.27 -10.23 3.89
N THR A 328 -5.78 -10.29 5.13
CA THR A 328 -6.60 -10.66 6.29
C THR A 328 -7.61 -9.58 6.65
N ILE A 329 -7.16 -8.33 6.74
CA ILE A 329 -8.00 -7.21 7.22
C ILE A 329 -9.04 -6.81 6.18
N LEU A 330 -8.69 -6.78 4.88
CA LEU A 330 -9.68 -6.48 3.85
C LEU A 330 -10.67 -7.64 3.63
N THR A 331 -10.25 -8.89 3.84
CA THR A 331 -11.17 -10.04 3.86
C THR A 331 -12.17 -9.95 5.02
N ALA A 332 -11.71 -9.53 6.19
CA ALA A 332 -12.59 -9.28 7.33
C ALA A 332 -13.54 -8.09 7.05
N ALA A 333 -13.00 -6.98 6.55
CA ALA A 333 -13.77 -5.77 6.23
C ALA A 333 -14.89 -6.04 5.20
N ALA A 334 -14.65 -6.94 4.23
CA ALA A 334 -15.64 -7.32 3.22
C ALA A 334 -16.91 -8.00 3.80
N LYS A 335 -16.85 -8.46 5.03
CA LYS A 335 -17.97 -9.12 5.75
C LYS A 335 -18.56 -8.24 6.85
N MET A 336 -18.10 -7.00 6.98
CA MET A 336 -18.49 -6.08 8.05
C MET A 336 -19.24 -4.88 7.47
N THR A 337 -20.05 -4.22 8.29
CA THR A 337 -20.65 -2.93 7.92
C THR A 337 -19.57 -1.84 7.86
N SER A 338 -19.79 -0.82 7.03
CA SER A 338 -18.84 0.30 6.88
C SER A 338 -18.50 0.99 8.20
N THR A 339 -19.48 1.10 9.11
CA THR A 339 -19.27 1.65 10.47
C THR A 339 -18.38 0.73 11.33
N SER A 340 -18.60 -0.59 11.27
CA SER A 340 -17.76 -1.56 12.00
C SER A 340 -16.33 -1.58 11.50
N VAL A 341 -16.12 -1.34 10.21
CA VAL A 341 -14.77 -1.22 9.62
C VAL A 341 -14.03 0.00 10.15
N ILE A 342 -14.69 1.16 10.30
CA ILE A 342 -14.05 2.33 10.93
C ILE A 342 -13.69 2.04 12.39
N MET A 343 -14.57 1.35 13.16
CA MET A 343 -14.24 0.93 14.52
C MET A 343 -13.05 -0.04 14.57
N MET A 344 -13.01 -1.03 13.68
CA MET A 344 -11.87 -1.95 13.55
C MET A 344 -10.57 -1.17 13.26
N ASN A 345 -10.63 -0.17 12.39
CA ASN A 345 -9.49 0.69 12.08
C ASN A 345 -9.00 1.47 13.31
N ILE A 346 -9.91 2.02 14.11
CA ILE A 346 -9.60 2.69 15.39
C ILE A 346 -8.85 1.73 16.31
N VAL A 347 -9.35 0.52 16.52
CA VAL A 347 -8.74 -0.48 17.41
C VAL A 347 -7.35 -0.86 16.94
N ILE A 348 -7.18 -1.18 15.65
CA ILE A 348 -5.89 -1.57 15.09
C ILE A 348 -4.88 -0.42 15.17
N THR A 349 -5.30 0.81 14.88
CA THR A 349 -4.44 2.00 15.00
C THR A 349 -4.01 2.22 16.45
N ALA A 350 -4.91 2.04 17.43
CA ALA A 350 -4.58 2.12 18.85
C ALA A 350 -3.54 1.06 19.26
N ILE A 351 -3.69 -0.19 18.79
CA ILE A 351 -2.69 -1.25 19.02
C ILE A 351 -1.33 -0.84 18.41
N GLY A 352 -1.33 -0.28 17.19
CA GLY A 352 -0.12 0.23 16.54
C GLY A 352 0.59 1.31 17.35
N ILE A 353 -0.16 2.22 17.99
CA ILE A 353 0.39 3.26 18.87
C ILE A 353 1.03 2.63 20.11
N LEU A 354 0.38 1.65 20.75
CA LEU A 354 0.95 0.96 21.92
C LEU A 354 2.27 0.26 21.58
N LEU A 355 2.34 -0.44 20.44
CA LEU A 355 3.58 -1.04 19.94
C LEU A 355 4.66 0.03 19.68
N ALA A 356 4.29 1.14 19.07
CA ALA A 356 5.22 2.23 18.77
C ALA A 356 5.74 2.92 20.03
N LEU A 357 4.90 3.11 21.05
CA LEU A 357 5.32 3.63 22.36
C LEU A 357 6.32 2.69 23.04
N PHE A 358 6.03 1.39 23.03
CA PHE A 358 6.93 0.37 23.57
C PHE A 358 8.31 0.43 22.91
N VAL A 359 8.37 0.48 21.59
CA VAL A 359 9.62 0.58 20.83
C VAL A 359 10.34 1.91 21.11
N ASN A 360 9.59 3.04 21.14
CA ASN A 360 10.18 4.37 21.30
C ASN A 360 10.94 4.53 22.62
N VAL A 361 10.44 3.96 23.71
CA VAL A 361 11.06 4.02 25.03
C VAL A 361 12.42 3.29 25.03
N ARG A 362 12.54 2.17 24.31
CA ARG A 362 13.74 1.30 24.33
C ARG A 362 14.69 1.49 23.16
N TYR A 363 14.28 2.27 22.15
CA TYR A 363 15.02 2.39 20.88
C TYR A 363 16.47 2.84 21.03
N GLY A 364 16.76 3.73 21.98
CA GLY A 364 18.13 4.22 22.21
C GLY A 364 19.09 3.12 22.72
N VAL A 365 18.59 2.19 23.52
CA VAL A 365 19.36 1.03 24.01
C VAL A 365 19.54 0.02 22.88
N LEU A 366 18.50 -0.25 22.12
CA LEU A 366 18.52 -1.17 20.99
C LEU A 366 19.53 -0.76 19.91
N LEU A 367 19.62 0.53 19.61
CA LEU A 367 20.54 1.03 18.60
C LEU A 367 22.01 0.82 19.04
N LYS A 368 22.33 1.07 20.30
CA LYS A 368 23.65 0.80 20.85
C LYS A 368 24.03 -0.67 20.76
N ASN A 369 23.10 -1.56 21.16
CA ASN A 369 23.32 -3.01 21.09
C ASN A 369 23.53 -3.49 19.64
N ALA A 370 22.79 -2.93 18.68
CA ALA A 370 22.94 -3.24 17.27
C ALA A 370 24.29 -2.75 16.70
N GLU A 371 24.77 -1.57 17.10
CA GLU A 371 26.08 -1.06 16.72
C GLU A 371 27.23 -1.91 17.30
N GLU A 372 27.12 -2.36 18.54
CA GLU A 372 28.09 -3.26 19.17
C GLU A 372 28.13 -4.63 18.49
N ALA A 373 26.97 -5.20 18.17
CA ALA A 373 26.86 -6.48 17.45
C ALA A 373 27.36 -6.40 15.98
N SER A 374 27.41 -5.21 15.40
CA SER A 374 27.92 -5.02 14.04
C SER A 374 29.45 -4.94 13.97
N LYS A 375 30.11 -4.63 15.09
CA LYS A 375 31.58 -4.51 15.23
C LYS A 375 32.27 -5.84 15.54
N ASN A 376 31.51 -6.81 16.03
CA ASN A 376 31.91 -8.19 16.28
C ASN A 376 31.47 -9.09 15.10
#